data_bf6ec563df6e2d39ebfdda28e71c2fe6
#
_entry.id   bf6ec563df6e2d39ebfdda28e71c2fe6
#
_cell.length_a   1.000
_cell.length_b   1.000
_cell.length_c   1.000
_cell.angle_alpha   90.00
_cell.angle_beta   90.00
_cell.angle_gamma   90.00
#
_symmetry.space_group_name_H-M   'P 1'
#
loop_
_entity.id
_entity.type
_entity.pdbx_description
1 polymer ?
#
loop_
_entity_poly.entity_id
_entity_poly.type
_entity_poly.pdbx_seq_one_letter_code
_entity_poly.pdbx_strand_id
1 'polypeptide(L)'
;ILTVTDDMKQAGLSHVLALRGDRPTWMDDAQFENRAFAHASDLTRFLKEHTDLEVAGACYPEKHFEAESLDSDIAYLKEKQEAGAAFFITQLFFENDSFYRFLEKKNHAGITLPVCAGIMPITSAKQLGTTVTLSGSSVPKELADIIATYGENPEDMRKAGIDYAIRQI
;
A
#
# COMPACT_ATOMS: atom_id res chain seq x y z
N ILE A 1 -1.97 18.12 -12.25
CA ILE A 1 -2.64 16.79 -12.21
C ILE A 1 -3.37 16.55 -13.52
N LEU A 2 -4.31 17.41 -13.96
CA LEU A 2 -5.09 17.18 -15.18
C LEU A 2 -4.23 16.97 -16.42
N THR A 3 -3.14 17.73 -16.60
CA THR A 3 -2.19 17.51 -17.69
C THR A 3 -1.61 16.08 -17.66
N VAL A 4 -1.24 15.60 -16.48
CA VAL A 4 -0.71 14.22 -16.32
C VAL A 4 -1.78 13.18 -16.62
N THR A 5 -3.03 13.40 -16.21
CA THR A 5 -4.13 12.46 -16.51
C THR A 5 -4.50 12.46 -18.00
N ASP A 6 -4.35 13.58 -18.69
CA ASP A 6 -4.50 13.65 -20.15
C ASP A 6 -3.40 12.85 -20.87
N ASP A 7 -2.14 12.98 -20.42
CA ASP A 7 -1.02 12.18 -20.94
C ASP A 7 -1.24 10.68 -20.69
N MET A 8 -1.73 10.31 -19.51
CA MET A 8 -2.09 8.92 -19.20
C MET A 8 -3.17 8.38 -20.13
N LYS A 9 -4.22 9.17 -20.38
CA LYS A 9 -5.31 8.82 -21.30
C LYS A 9 -4.81 8.64 -22.73
N GLN A 10 -3.94 9.53 -23.19
CA GLN A 10 -3.30 9.42 -24.52
C GLN A 10 -2.41 8.18 -24.65
N ALA A 11 -1.78 7.75 -23.55
CA ALA A 11 -1.00 6.51 -23.47
C ALA A 11 -1.89 5.24 -23.33
N GLY A 12 -3.23 5.37 -23.33
CA GLY A 12 -4.17 4.26 -23.19
C GLY A 12 -4.31 3.72 -21.76
N LEU A 13 -3.87 4.45 -20.74
CA LEU A 13 -4.03 4.07 -19.35
C LEU A 13 -5.43 4.45 -18.86
N SER A 14 -6.09 3.51 -18.20
CA SER A 14 -7.45 3.67 -17.67
C SER A 14 -7.54 3.61 -16.15
N HIS A 15 -6.47 3.25 -15.47
CA HIS A 15 -6.41 3.07 -14.01
C HIS A 15 -5.27 3.89 -13.40
N VAL A 16 -5.49 4.40 -12.19
CA VAL A 16 -4.48 5.15 -11.44
C VAL A 16 -4.56 4.79 -9.96
N LEU A 17 -3.41 4.66 -9.31
CA LEU A 17 -3.33 4.57 -7.85
C LEU A 17 -3.15 5.99 -7.28
N ALA A 18 -4.18 6.48 -6.57
CA ALA A 18 -4.13 7.79 -5.92
C ALA A 18 -3.40 7.70 -4.58
N LEU A 19 -2.23 8.32 -4.51
CA LEU A 19 -1.41 8.40 -3.30
C LEU A 19 -1.24 9.86 -2.88
N ARG A 20 -1.29 10.11 -1.58
CA ARG A 20 -0.95 11.41 -1.01
C ARG A 20 0.53 11.75 -1.26
N GLY A 21 1.38 10.75 -1.21
CA GLY A 21 2.83 10.87 -1.16
C GLY A 21 3.35 11.23 0.23
N ASP A 22 4.61 10.87 0.48
CA ASP A 22 5.30 11.21 1.73
C ASP A 22 5.83 12.63 1.67
N ARG A 23 6.03 13.24 2.85
CA ARG A 23 6.64 14.56 2.93
C ARG A 23 8.10 14.52 2.47
N PRO A 24 8.49 15.29 1.43
CA PRO A 24 9.88 15.40 1.05
C PRO A 24 10.73 16.03 2.18
N THR A 25 11.95 15.55 2.36
CA THR A 25 12.86 16.03 3.42
C THR A 25 13.23 17.51 3.32
N TRP A 26 13.11 18.11 2.13
CA TRP A 26 13.37 19.51 1.86
C TRP A 26 12.15 20.43 2.09
N MET A 27 10.96 19.85 2.31
CA MET A 27 9.71 20.60 2.47
C MET A 27 9.44 20.84 3.96
N ASP A 28 9.16 22.07 4.36
CA ASP A 28 8.76 22.39 5.73
C ASP A 28 7.28 22.01 6.02
N ASP A 29 6.89 22.07 7.30
CA ASP A 29 5.55 21.66 7.71
C ASP A 29 4.47 22.54 7.08
N ALA A 30 4.67 23.86 7.04
CA ALA A 30 3.68 24.79 6.49
C ALA A 30 3.47 24.57 4.97
N GLN A 31 4.53 24.29 4.23
CA GLN A 31 4.45 23.96 2.81
C GLN A 31 3.71 22.64 2.60
N PHE A 32 3.97 21.64 3.45
CA PHE A 32 3.32 20.35 3.35
C PHE A 32 1.84 20.41 3.74
N GLU A 33 1.47 21.21 4.71
CA GLU A 33 0.08 21.45 5.12
C GLU A 33 -0.72 22.21 4.06
N ASN A 34 -0.10 23.14 3.35
CA ASN A 34 -0.73 23.93 2.27
C ASN A 34 -0.80 23.22 0.91
N ARG A 35 -0.54 21.92 0.84
CA ARG A 35 -0.67 21.16 -0.41
C ARG A 35 -2.12 21.11 -0.91
N ALA A 36 -2.31 20.96 -2.23
CA ALA A 36 -3.62 20.95 -2.88
C ALA A 36 -4.56 19.82 -2.40
N PHE A 37 -4.00 18.70 -1.95
CA PHE A 37 -4.75 17.55 -1.43
C PHE A 37 -4.13 17.10 -0.10
N ALA A 38 -4.89 17.26 0.98
CA ALA A 38 -4.42 16.88 2.30
C ALA A 38 -4.36 15.35 2.46
N HIS A 39 -5.30 14.64 1.84
CA HIS A 39 -5.43 13.20 1.91
C HIS A 39 -5.59 12.56 0.52
N ALA A 40 -5.32 11.26 0.43
CA ALA A 40 -5.55 10.50 -0.80
C ALA A 40 -7.03 10.45 -1.19
N SER A 41 -7.97 10.55 -0.22
CA SER A 41 -9.41 10.67 -0.47
C SER A 41 -9.77 11.96 -1.23
N ASP A 42 -9.09 13.08 -0.93
CA ASP A 42 -9.32 14.35 -1.64
C ASP A 42 -8.87 14.24 -3.11
N LEU A 43 -7.68 13.65 -3.34
CA LEU A 43 -7.19 13.39 -4.69
C LEU A 43 -8.10 12.41 -5.44
N THR A 44 -8.59 11.37 -4.76
CA THR A 44 -9.54 10.40 -5.35
C THR A 44 -10.81 11.11 -5.83
N ARG A 45 -11.42 11.92 -4.98
CA ARG A 45 -12.63 12.71 -5.32
C ARG A 45 -12.37 13.62 -6.51
N PHE A 46 -11.28 14.36 -6.48
CA PHE A 46 -10.89 15.24 -7.58
C PHE A 46 -10.74 14.49 -8.91
N LEU A 47 -10.06 13.34 -8.91
CA LEU A 47 -9.87 12.53 -10.11
C LEU A 47 -11.20 12.00 -10.64
N LYS A 48 -12.11 11.54 -9.78
CA LYS A 48 -13.44 11.05 -10.18
C LYS A 48 -14.36 12.15 -10.73
N GLU A 49 -14.22 13.38 -10.25
CA GLU A 49 -14.99 14.52 -10.75
C GLU A 49 -14.48 15.05 -12.10
N HIS A 50 -13.21 14.89 -12.41
CA HIS A 50 -12.56 15.54 -13.57
C HIS A 50 -12.03 14.57 -14.62
N THR A 51 -12.09 13.27 -14.39
CA THR A 51 -11.54 12.26 -15.30
C THR A 51 -12.42 11.01 -15.36
N ASP A 52 -12.24 10.21 -16.41
CA ASP A 52 -12.88 8.89 -16.56
C ASP A 52 -12.02 7.75 -15.98
N LEU A 53 -10.93 8.08 -15.26
CA LEU A 53 -10.02 7.08 -14.71
C LEU A 53 -10.68 6.26 -13.59
N GLU A 54 -10.39 4.97 -13.57
CA GLU A 54 -10.66 4.12 -12.43
C GLU A 54 -9.57 4.35 -11.37
N VAL A 55 -9.99 4.79 -10.18
CA VAL A 55 -9.06 5.20 -9.13
C VAL A 55 -8.92 4.09 -8.09
N ALA A 56 -7.72 3.57 -7.93
CA ALA A 56 -7.36 2.70 -6.81
C ALA A 56 -6.89 3.52 -5.60
N GLY A 57 -7.18 3.03 -4.40
CA GLY A 57 -6.63 3.55 -3.15
C GLY A 57 -5.66 2.58 -2.50
N ALA A 58 -4.65 3.09 -1.78
CA ALA A 58 -3.81 2.26 -0.93
C ALA A 58 -4.53 1.89 0.38
N CYS A 59 -4.27 0.68 0.88
CA CYS A 59 -4.71 0.22 2.20
C CYS A 59 -3.59 -0.55 2.92
N TYR A 60 -3.70 -0.73 4.23
CA TYR A 60 -2.59 -1.17 5.07
C TYR A 60 -3.05 -2.29 6.01
N PRO A 61 -2.68 -3.56 5.77
CA PRO A 61 -3.06 -4.68 6.62
C PRO A 61 -2.61 -4.54 8.08
N GLU A 62 -1.47 -3.87 8.30
CA GLU A 62 -0.88 -3.64 9.63
C GLU A 62 -1.06 -2.21 10.14
N LYS A 63 -1.91 -1.41 9.50
CA LYS A 63 -2.15 0.03 9.61
C LYS A 63 -1.10 0.92 8.93
N HIS A 64 -1.50 2.11 8.49
CA HIS A 64 -0.58 3.17 8.09
C HIS A 64 0.22 3.68 9.29
N PHE A 65 1.50 4.02 9.09
CA PHE A 65 2.38 4.42 10.20
C PHE A 65 1.89 5.69 10.92
N GLU A 66 1.25 6.62 10.23
CA GLU A 66 0.65 7.82 10.80
C GLU A 66 -0.72 7.58 11.48
N ALA A 67 -1.37 6.44 11.23
CA ALA A 67 -2.65 6.14 11.86
C ALA A 67 -2.46 5.76 13.34
N GLU A 68 -3.35 6.21 14.21
CA GLU A 68 -3.30 5.87 15.64
C GLU A 68 -3.56 4.36 15.85
N SER A 69 -4.49 3.81 15.10
CA SER A 69 -4.90 2.41 15.20
C SER A 69 -5.31 1.85 13.84
N LEU A 70 -5.46 0.51 13.75
CA LEU A 70 -6.03 -0.11 12.56
C LEU A 70 -7.50 0.33 12.35
N ASP A 71 -8.24 0.58 13.42
CA ASP A 71 -9.64 1.01 13.30
C ASP A 71 -9.75 2.44 12.73
N SER A 72 -8.85 3.36 13.11
CA SER A 72 -8.79 4.68 12.52
C SER A 72 -8.36 4.63 11.05
N ASP A 73 -7.43 3.75 10.69
CA ASP A 73 -7.00 3.55 9.30
C ASP A 73 -8.12 2.95 8.42
N ILE A 74 -8.93 2.05 8.97
CA ILE A 74 -10.14 1.52 8.31
C ILE A 74 -11.19 2.64 8.10
N ALA A 75 -11.33 3.58 9.03
CA ALA A 75 -12.21 4.73 8.83
C ALA A 75 -11.74 5.61 7.65
N TYR A 76 -10.46 5.90 7.54
CA TYR A 76 -9.88 6.59 6.38
C TYR A 76 -10.01 5.80 5.08
N LEU A 77 -9.94 4.47 5.16
CA LEU A 77 -10.18 3.61 3.98
C LEU A 77 -11.63 3.73 3.49
N LYS A 78 -12.59 3.84 4.41
CA LYS A 78 -14.00 4.07 4.08
C LYS A 78 -14.19 5.42 3.38
N GLU A 79 -13.53 6.46 3.83
CA GLU A 79 -13.55 7.77 3.15
C GLU A 79 -13.04 7.68 1.70
N LYS A 80 -12.02 6.85 1.43
CA LYS A 80 -11.54 6.62 0.06
C LYS A 80 -12.59 5.92 -0.81
N GLN A 81 -13.32 4.93 -0.26
CA GLN A 81 -14.46 4.31 -0.95
C GLN A 81 -15.55 5.35 -1.26
N GLU A 82 -15.93 6.17 -0.28
CA GLU A 82 -16.95 7.21 -0.42
C GLU A 82 -16.50 8.34 -1.39
N ALA A 83 -15.21 8.58 -1.51
CA ALA A 83 -14.61 9.48 -2.49
C ALA A 83 -14.64 8.94 -3.93
N GLY A 84 -15.02 7.66 -4.13
CA GLY A 84 -15.17 7.05 -5.45
C GLY A 84 -14.02 6.14 -5.87
N ALA A 85 -13.21 5.63 -4.94
CA ALA A 85 -12.27 4.57 -5.26
C ALA A 85 -13.01 3.35 -5.83
N ALA A 86 -12.40 2.64 -6.79
CA ALA A 86 -12.96 1.46 -7.42
C ALA A 86 -12.47 0.16 -6.75
N PHE A 87 -11.24 0.16 -6.26
CA PHE A 87 -10.61 -0.97 -5.55
C PHE A 87 -9.46 -0.48 -4.69
N PHE A 88 -8.92 -1.37 -3.87
CA PHE A 88 -7.76 -1.09 -3.03
C PHE A 88 -6.58 -1.98 -3.38
N ILE A 89 -5.37 -1.45 -3.16
CA ILE A 89 -4.12 -2.21 -3.24
C ILE A 89 -3.46 -2.12 -1.86
N THR A 90 -3.09 -3.27 -1.29
CA THR A 90 -2.45 -3.26 0.03
C THR A 90 -1.01 -2.80 -0.05
N GLN A 91 -0.52 -2.16 1.02
CA GLN A 91 0.90 -2.20 1.32
C GLN A 91 1.33 -3.67 1.40
N LEU A 92 2.56 -3.97 1.01
CA LEU A 92 3.09 -5.31 1.18
C LEU A 92 3.05 -5.73 2.65
N PHE A 93 2.84 -7.00 2.88
CA PHE A 93 2.84 -7.64 4.19
C PHE A 93 3.49 -9.02 4.08
N PHE A 94 3.95 -9.56 5.20
CA PHE A 94 4.63 -10.85 5.23
C PHE A 94 3.86 -11.92 6.00
N GLU A 95 2.78 -11.54 6.72
CA GLU A 95 1.97 -12.45 7.51
C GLU A 95 0.50 -12.37 7.09
N ASN A 96 -0.04 -13.51 6.63
CA ASN A 96 -1.42 -13.58 6.13
C ASN A 96 -2.47 -13.30 7.21
N ASP A 97 -2.19 -13.60 8.48
CA ASP A 97 -3.12 -13.33 9.58
C ASP A 97 -3.40 -11.83 9.74
N SER A 98 -2.41 -10.96 9.50
CA SER A 98 -2.61 -9.51 9.49
C SER A 98 -3.54 -9.09 8.36
N PHE A 99 -3.39 -9.67 7.19
CA PHE A 99 -4.27 -9.43 6.05
C PHE A 99 -5.70 -9.93 6.31
N TYR A 100 -5.87 -11.11 6.88
CA TYR A 100 -7.21 -11.63 7.18
C TYR A 100 -7.92 -10.80 8.25
N ARG A 101 -7.24 -10.39 9.33
CA ARG A 101 -7.79 -9.46 10.32
C ARG A 101 -8.20 -8.11 9.71
N PHE A 102 -7.39 -7.59 8.80
CA PHE A 102 -7.70 -6.37 8.05
C PHE A 102 -8.98 -6.57 7.21
N LEU A 103 -9.10 -7.66 6.44
CA LEU A 103 -10.29 -7.95 5.63
C LEU A 103 -11.55 -8.07 6.50
N GLU A 104 -11.47 -8.71 7.65
CA GLU A 104 -12.57 -8.81 8.59
C GLU A 104 -13.02 -7.43 9.07
N LYS A 105 -12.10 -6.60 9.56
CA LYS A 105 -12.40 -5.24 10.02
C LYS A 105 -12.96 -4.36 8.90
N LYS A 106 -12.37 -4.41 7.71
CA LYS A 106 -12.85 -3.73 6.52
C LYS A 106 -14.32 -4.10 6.22
N ASN A 107 -14.64 -5.39 6.23
CA ASN A 107 -16.00 -5.87 5.96
C ASN A 107 -17.00 -5.41 7.04
N HIS A 108 -16.63 -5.47 8.33
CA HIS A 108 -17.45 -4.95 9.43
C HIS A 108 -17.71 -3.45 9.33
N ALA A 109 -16.76 -2.68 8.79
CA ALA A 109 -16.94 -1.25 8.54
C ALA A 109 -17.82 -0.93 7.30
N GLY A 110 -18.33 -1.96 6.61
CA GLY A 110 -19.16 -1.79 5.41
C GLY A 110 -18.38 -1.36 4.17
N ILE A 111 -17.07 -1.65 4.12
CA ILE A 111 -16.24 -1.41 2.94
C ILE A 111 -16.36 -2.64 2.04
N THR A 112 -16.96 -2.46 0.85
CA THR A 112 -17.30 -3.55 -0.07
C THR A 112 -16.35 -3.71 -1.23
N LEU A 113 -15.49 -2.72 -1.48
CA LEU A 113 -14.58 -2.72 -2.62
C LEU A 113 -13.59 -3.90 -2.57
N PRO A 114 -13.21 -4.43 -3.74
CA PRO A 114 -12.19 -5.48 -3.84
C PRO A 114 -10.81 -4.97 -3.38
N VAL A 115 -10.01 -5.91 -2.89
CA VAL A 115 -8.65 -5.64 -2.41
C VAL A 115 -7.67 -6.52 -3.18
N CYS A 116 -6.66 -5.90 -3.79
CA CYS A 116 -5.51 -6.58 -4.38
C CYS A 116 -4.41 -6.69 -3.32
N ALA A 117 -4.00 -7.91 -2.99
CA ALA A 117 -2.93 -8.16 -2.04
C ALA A 117 -1.56 -7.85 -2.64
N GLY A 118 -0.79 -7.01 -1.97
CA GLY A 118 0.60 -6.70 -2.33
C GLY A 118 1.55 -7.75 -1.75
N ILE A 119 2.02 -8.67 -2.58
CA ILE A 119 2.99 -9.71 -2.20
C ILE A 119 4.34 -9.40 -2.85
N MET A 120 5.41 -9.39 -2.05
CA MET A 120 6.76 -9.15 -2.54
C MET A 120 7.73 -10.25 -2.06
N PRO A 121 8.29 -11.05 -2.97
CA PRO A 121 9.36 -11.99 -2.63
C PRO A 121 10.60 -11.25 -2.11
N ILE A 122 11.12 -11.65 -0.95
CA ILE A 122 12.37 -11.14 -0.40
C ILE A 122 13.52 -12.03 -0.89
N THR A 123 14.28 -11.52 -1.84
CA THR A 123 15.34 -12.29 -2.52
C THR A 123 16.76 -11.99 -2.00
N SER A 124 16.90 -11.07 -1.03
CA SER A 124 18.15 -10.81 -0.33
C SER A 124 17.90 -10.20 1.05
N ALA A 125 18.82 -10.42 1.99
CA ALA A 125 18.75 -9.82 3.34
C ALA A 125 18.73 -8.28 3.29
N LYS A 126 19.51 -7.67 2.40
CA LYS A 126 19.52 -6.21 2.20
C LYS A 126 18.18 -5.68 1.74
N GLN A 127 17.49 -6.39 0.84
CA GLN A 127 16.15 -6.01 0.37
C GLN A 127 15.17 -5.97 1.53
N LEU A 128 15.17 -6.96 2.44
CA LEU A 128 14.26 -6.95 3.59
C LEU A 128 14.45 -5.69 4.43
N GLY A 129 15.67 -5.35 4.80
CA GLY A 129 15.96 -4.17 5.62
C GLY A 129 15.42 -2.89 4.99
N THR A 130 15.67 -2.68 3.70
CA THR A 130 15.14 -1.52 2.95
C THR A 130 13.61 -1.54 2.89
N THR A 131 13.02 -2.70 2.61
CA THR A 131 11.58 -2.88 2.49
C THR A 131 10.86 -2.55 3.80
N VAL A 132 11.32 -3.11 4.92
CA VAL A 132 10.73 -2.87 6.26
C VAL A 132 10.85 -1.41 6.66
N THR A 133 12.00 -0.77 6.40
CA THR A 133 12.19 0.66 6.69
C THR A 133 11.21 1.54 5.93
N LEU A 134 10.87 1.20 4.70
CA LEU A 134 9.97 1.99 3.86
C LEU A 134 8.49 1.66 4.09
N SER A 135 8.15 0.40 4.34
CA SER A 135 6.76 -0.04 4.47
C SER A 135 6.23 -0.01 5.90
N GLY A 136 7.11 -0.11 6.89
CA GLY A 136 6.73 -0.33 8.28
C GLY A 136 6.14 -1.73 8.57
N SER A 137 6.23 -2.66 7.60
CA SER A 137 5.68 -4.01 7.75
C SER A 137 6.47 -4.82 8.78
N SER A 138 5.77 -5.62 9.58
CA SER A 138 6.38 -6.54 10.53
C SER A 138 7.08 -7.71 9.83
N VAL A 139 8.12 -8.25 10.45
CA VAL A 139 8.86 -9.41 9.95
C VAL A 139 8.50 -10.62 10.78
N PRO A 140 7.75 -11.59 10.24
CA PRO A 140 7.44 -12.83 10.95
C PRO A 140 8.71 -13.65 11.24
N LYS A 141 8.66 -14.43 12.32
CA LYS A 141 9.78 -15.28 12.72
C LYS A 141 10.25 -16.20 11.59
N GLU A 142 9.34 -16.79 10.84
CA GLU A 142 9.66 -17.67 9.72
C GLU A 142 10.53 -16.95 8.67
N LEU A 143 10.17 -15.72 8.28
CA LEU A 143 10.97 -14.95 7.32
C LEU A 143 12.32 -14.54 7.89
N ALA A 144 12.39 -14.20 9.17
CA ALA A 144 13.65 -13.92 9.87
C ALA A 144 14.57 -15.16 9.89
N ASP A 145 14.01 -16.33 10.18
CA ASP A 145 14.75 -17.61 10.18
C ASP A 145 15.27 -17.98 8.78
N ILE A 146 14.51 -17.72 7.72
CA ILE A 146 14.94 -17.88 6.32
C ILE A 146 16.16 -17.00 6.03
N ILE A 147 16.14 -15.74 6.45
CA ILE A 147 17.28 -14.83 6.24
C ILE A 147 18.50 -15.25 7.05
N ALA A 148 18.30 -15.66 8.30
CA ALA A 148 19.40 -16.15 9.13
C ALA A 148 20.06 -17.40 8.54
N THR A 149 19.29 -18.26 7.86
CA THR A 149 19.77 -19.51 7.29
C THR A 149 20.44 -19.32 5.92
N TYR A 150 19.84 -18.50 5.06
CA TYR A 150 20.20 -18.42 3.63
C TYR A 150 20.76 -17.06 3.20
N GLY A 151 20.75 -16.04 4.07
CA GLY A 151 21.08 -14.66 3.71
C GLY A 151 22.48 -14.44 3.14
N GLU A 152 23.44 -15.31 3.49
CA GLU A 152 24.81 -15.27 2.99
C GLU A 152 24.98 -15.92 1.58
N ASN A 153 24.02 -16.75 1.16
CA ASN A 153 24.02 -17.38 -0.16
C ASN A 153 22.93 -16.76 -1.05
N PRO A 154 23.25 -15.95 -2.06
CA PRO A 154 22.26 -15.25 -2.88
C PRO A 154 21.30 -16.18 -3.64
N GLU A 155 21.75 -17.34 -4.08
CA GLU A 155 20.90 -18.28 -4.83
C GLU A 155 19.89 -18.96 -3.91
N ASP A 156 20.33 -19.47 -2.77
CA ASP A 156 19.47 -20.12 -1.79
C ASP A 156 18.49 -19.12 -1.18
N MET A 157 18.95 -17.90 -0.86
CA MET A 157 18.10 -16.84 -0.34
C MET A 157 17.01 -16.46 -1.34
N ARG A 158 17.35 -16.30 -2.61
CA ARG A 158 16.38 -15.99 -3.66
C ARG A 158 15.33 -17.08 -3.77
N LYS A 159 15.72 -18.36 -3.76
CA LYS A 159 14.80 -19.49 -3.83
C LYS A 159 13.87 -19.53 -2.60
N ALA A 160 14.44 -19.48 -1.40
CA ALA A 160 13.67 -19.52 -0.16
C ALA A 160 12.69 -18.35 -0.02
N GLY A 161 13.08 -17.14 -0.43
CA GLY A 161 12.21 -15.97 -0.41
C GLY A 161 11.06 -16.04 -1.44
N ILE A 162 11.30 -16.61 -2.61
CA ILE A 162 10.25 -16.88 -3.60
C ILE A 162 9.29 -17.95 -3.05
N ASP A 163 9.82 -19.05 -2.51
CA ASP A 163 9.01 -20.12 -1.93
C ASP A 163 8.15 -19.61 -0.76
N TYR A 164 8.68 -18.69 0.05
CA TYR A 164 7.91 -18.01 1.09
C TYR A 164 6.73 -17.21 0.50
N ALA A 165 6.98 -16.37 -0.50
CA ALA A 165 5.94 -15.56 -1.14
C ALA A 165 4.87 -16.43 -1.85
N ILE A 166 5.26 -17.55 -2.45
CA ILE A 166 4.32 -18.52 -3.04
C ILE A 166 3.37 -19.09 -1.98
N ARG A 167 3.85 -19.35 -0.76
CA ARG A 167 2.98 -19.85 0.33
C ARG A 167 2.03 -18.78 0.90
N GLN A 168 2.29 -17.50 0.65
CA GLN A 168 1.37 -16.42 1.02
C GLN A 168 0.16 -16.31 0.09
N ILE A 169 0.29 -16.75 -1.17
CA ILE A 169 -0.75 -16.71 -2.20
C ILE A 169 -1.73 -17.87 -2.05
#